data_f1c04ff31ca50b6c7dd587ce6c166eeb
#
_entry.id   f1c04ff31ca50b6c7dd587ce6c166eeb
#
_cell.length_a   1.000
_cell.length_b   1.000
_cell.length_c   1.000
_cell.angle_alpha   90.00
_cell.angle_beta   90.00
_cell.angle_gamma   90.00
#
_symmetry.space_group_name_H-M   'P 1'
#
loop_
_entity.id
_entity.type
_entity.pdbx_description
1 polymer ?
#
loop_
_entity_poly.entity_id
_entity_poly.type
_entity_poly.pdbx_seq_one_letter_code
_entity_poly.pdbx_strand_id
1 'polypeptide(L)'
;ELSACSFRLFIGEKPNITPVMNEDLSTETTEEELKEAFVDGRGVKYSKDGRKLLKVPGELSGAYSVKEGTRIICDLAFSCCLSLSEIVIPSSVTSIGDRAFWNCRSLSEIVIPSSVTSIGKGAFYVCDSLSEIVIPSSVTSIGDSAFYRCKFPDNLKQELIFRFGDKIFSL
;
A
#
# COMPACT_ATOMS: atom_id res chain seq x y z
N GLU A 1 69.87 5.91 -29.09
CA GLU A 1 69.12 6.90 -28.29
C GLU A 1 67.70 6.36 -28.12
N LEU A 2 67.41 5.79 -26.97
CA LEU A 2 66.14 5.16 -26.67
C LEU A 2 65.25 6.17 -25.95
N SER A 3 64.19 6.57 -26.65
CA SER A 3 63.15 7.43 -26.13
C SER A 3 62.29 6.69 -25.12
N ALA A 4 62.24 7.23 -23.89
CA ALA A 4 61.45 6.70 -22.80
C ALA A 4 59.95 6.90 -23.06
N CYS A 5 59.20 5.79 -23.18
CA CYS A 5 57.77 5.77 -23.26
C CYS A 5 57.20 5.85 -21.87
N SER A 6 56.71 7.02 -21.48
CA SER A 6 56.01 7.22 -20.18
C SER A 6 54.65 6.53 -20.21
N PHE A 7 54.55 5.41 -19.51
CA PHE A 7 53.28 4.80 -19.19
C PHE A 7 52.58 5.63 -18.08
N ARG A 8 51.60 6.44 -18.46
CA ARG A 8 50.66 7.03 -17.51
C ARG A 8 49.66 5.94 -17.11
N LEU A 9 49.80 5.47 -15.87
CA LEU A 9 48.75 4.67 -15.23
C LEU A 9 47.49 5.53 -15.09
N PHE A 10 46.47 5.25 -15.90
CA PHE A 10 45.13 5.71 -15.62
C PHE A 10 44.62 4.91 -14.42
N ILE A 11 44.68 5.52 -13.24
CA ILE A 11 43.93 5.04 -12.09
C ILE A 11 42.48 5.37 -12.37
N GLY A 12 41.75 4.42 -12.98
CA GLY A 12 40.34 4.53 -13.16
C GLY A 12 39.68 4.65 -11.78
N GLU A 13 39.10 5.80 -11.51
CA GLU A 13 38.15 5.92 -10.39
C GLU A 13 37.10 4.82 -10.56
N LYS A 14 37.01 3.94 -9.55
CA LYS A 14 35.91 2.98 -9.49
C LYS A 14 34.62 3.79 -9.54
N PRO A 15 33.68 3.47 -10.44
CA PRO A 15 32.38 4.11 -10.40
C PRO A 15 31.85 3.91 -9.00
N ASN A 16 31.51 5.00 -8.35
CA ASN A 16 30.82 5.00 -7.06
C ASN A 16 29.42 4.41 -7.30
N ILE A 17 29.35 3.08 -7.29
CA ILE A 17 28.10 2.36 -7.33
C ILE A 17 27.50 2.60 -5.95
N THR A 18 26.73 3.67 -5.81
CA THR A 18 25.77 3.81 -4.73
C THR A 18 25.00 2.49 -4.71
N PRO A 19 24.99 1.73 -3.59
CA PRO A 19 24.17 0.55 -3.53
C PRO A 19 22.76 1.00 -3.90
N VAL A 20 22.18 0.41 -4.93
CA VAL A 20 20.74 0.53 -5.17
C VAL A 20 20.14 -0.03 -3.91
N MET A 21 19.67 0.86 -3.03
CA MET A 21 18.95 0.48 -1.83
C MET A 21 17.83 -0.42 -2.32
N ASN A 22 17.89 -1.70 -1.97
CA ASN A 22 16.85 -2.65 -2.29
C ASN A 22 15.58 -2.06 -1.67
N GLU A 23 14.68 -1.54 -2.52
CA GLU A 23 13.45 -0.92 -2.03
C GLU A 23 12.73 -2.00 -1.23
N ASP A 24 12.54 -1.78 0.06
CA ASP A 24 11.73 -2.66 0.88
C ASP A 24 10.27 -2.54 0.42
N LEU A 25 9.86 -3.52 -0.37
CA LEU A 25 8.50 -3.64 -0.90
C LEU A 25 7.57 -4.43 0.05
N SER A 26 8.06 -4.80 1.24
CA SER A 26 7.26 -5.48 2.24
C SER A 26 6.12 -4.58 2.74
N THR A 27 4.93 -5.16 2.88
CA THR A 27 3.78 -4.51 3.51
C THR A 27 3.82 -4.61 5.03
N GLU A 28 4.72 -5.43 5.59
CA GLU A 28 4.90 -5.54 7.03
C GLU A 28 5.48 -4.24 7.60
N THR A 29 5.06 -3.91 8.81
CA THR A 29 5.57 -2.77 9.57
C THR A 29 6.47 -3.27 10.68
N THR A 30 7.70 -2.77 10.76
CA THR A 30 8.65 -3.14 11.81
C THR A 30 8.58 -2.19 13.01
N GLU A 31 9.07 -2.65 14.17
CA GLU A 31 9.16 -1.78 15.35
C GLU A 31 10.13 -0.62 15.14
N GLU A 32 11.18 -0.82 14.36
CA GLU A 32 12.15 0.22 14.03
C GLU A 32 11.53 1.30 13.16
N GLU A 33 10.77 0.92 12.13
CA GLU A 33 10.02 1.88 11.31
C GLU A 33 9.04 2.70 12.16
N LEU A 34 8.36 2.08 13.13
CA LEU A 34 7.44 2.79 14.03
C LEU A 34 8.15 3.76 14.96
N LYS A 35 9.37 3.47 15.41
CA LYS A 35 10.18 4.35 16.26
C LYS A 35 10.69 5.57 15.51
N GLU A 36 11.06 5.39 14.24
CA GLU A 36 11.57 6.46 13.37
C GLU A 36 10.47 7.12 12.52
N ALA A 37 9.21 6.75 12.73
CA ALA A 37 8.09 7.20 11.91
C ALA A 37 7.92 8.72 11.95
N PHE A 38 7.67 9.28 10.77
CA PHE A 38 7.12 10.62 10.66
C PHE A 38 5.61 10.56 10.99
N VAL A 39 5.14 11.50 11.80
CA VAL A 39 3.72 11.59 12.18
C VAL A 39 3.13 12.87 11.56
N ASP A 40 2.05 12.72 10.79
CA ASP A 40 1.36 13.86 10.20
C ASP A 40 0.45 14.61 11.20
N GLY A 41 -0.18 15.70 10.74
CA GLY A 41 -1.08 16.52 11.58
C GLY A 41 -2.36 15.79 12.04
N ARG A 42 -2.65 14.59 11.54
CA ARG A 42 -3.77 13.74 11.92
C ARG A 42 -3.36 12.51 12.75
N GLY A 43 -2.08 12.42 13.14
CA GLY A 43 -1.53 11.31 13.91
C GLY A 43 -1.18 10.06 13.08
N VAL A 44 -1.25 10.14 11.75
CA VAL A 44 -0.91 9.03 10.86
C VAL A 44 0.60 8.89 10.77
N LYS A 45 1.09 7.66 10.94
CA LYS A 45 2.50 7.32 10.92
C LYS A 45 2.93 6.83 9.54
N TYR A 46 3.99 7.43 9.04
CA TYR A 46 4.66 7.05 7.81
C TYR A 46 6.10 6.62 8.09
N SER A 47 6.69 5.81 7.22
CA SER A 47 8.12 5.56 7.27
C SER A 47 8.91 6.86 7.15
N LYS A 48 10.14 6.87 7.64
CA LYS A 48 11.03 8.04 7.64
C LYS A 48 11.18 8.70 6.26
N ASP A 49 11.22 7.89 5.21
CA ASP A 49 11.28 8.34 3.82
C ASP A 49 9.91 8.69 3.22
N GLY A 50 8.82 8.47 3.95
CA GLY A 50 7.44 8.73 3.54
C GLY A 50 6.85 7.76 2.53
N ARG A 51 7.56 6.67 2.19
CA ARG A 51 7.11 5.71 1.18
C ARG A 51 6.11 4.68 1.67
N LYS A 52 6.10 4.40 2.98
CA LYS A 52 5.14 3.48 3.60
C LYS A 52 4.19 4.23 4.52
N LEU A 53 2.89 3.95 4.45
CA LEU A 53 1.92 4.32 5.46
C LEU A 53 1.86 3.18 6.47
N LEU A 54 2.39 3.41 7.68
CA LEU A 54 2.62 2.37 8.68
C LEU A 54 1.41 2.14 9.58
N LYS A 55 0.83 3.23 10.11
CA LYS A 55 -0.26 3.13 11.09
C LYS A 55 -1.11 4.37 11.16
N VAL A 56 -2.39 4.17 11.31
CA VAL A 56 -3.41 5.21 11.47
C VAL A 56 -4.04 5.08 12.86
N PRO A 57 -4.26 6.20 13.58
CA PRO A 57 -4.97 6.14 14.86
C PRO A 57 -6.42 5.73 14.64
N GLY A 58 -6.93 4.84 15.50
CA GLY A 58 -8.29 4.27 15.36
C GLY A 58 -9.42 5.29 15.45
N GLU A 59 -9.18 6.44 16.06
CA GLU A 59 -10.10 7.57 16.16
C GLU A 59 -10.13 8.46 14.91
N LEU A 60 -9.34 8.17 13.89
CA LEU A 60 -9.39 8.91 12.62
C LEU A 60 -10.79 8.86 12.03
N SER A 61 -11.38 10.03 11.81
CA SER A 61 -12.77 10.16 11.35
C SER A 61 -12.89 11.02 10.10
N GLY A 62 -13.98 10.81 9.36
CA GLY A 62 -14.28 11.57 8.13
C GLY A 62 -13.38 11.16 6.97
N ALA A 63 -13.04 12.13 6.12
CA ALA A 63 -12.19 11.92 4.95
C ALA A 63 -10.71 12.00 5.30
N TYR A 64 -9.90 11.18 4.66
CA TYR A 64 -8.44 11.22 4.77
C TYR A 64 -7.78 11.05 3.40
N SER A 65 -6.78 11.89 3.11
CA SER A 65 -5.95 11.76 1.90
C SER A 65 -4.57 11.22 2.29
N VAL A 66 -4.22 10.08 1.73
CA VAL A 66 -2.89 9.49 1.90
C VAL A 66 -1.86 10.41 1.24
N LYS A 67 -0.72 10.61 1.90
CA LYS A 67 0.34 11.50 1.44
C LYS A 67 0.86 11.08 0.07
N GLU A 68 1.05 12.05 -0.81
CA GLU A 68 1.72 11.83 -2.11
C GLU A 68 3.13 11.24 -1.93
N GLY A 69 3.52 10.34 -2.82
CA GLY A 69 4.78 9.61 -2.74
C GLY A 69 4.72 8.33 -1.90
N THR A 70 3.61 8.09 -1.17
CA THR A 70 3.39 6.80 -0.49
C THR A 70 3.25 5.70 -1.54
N ARG A 71 4.03 4.64 -1.40
CA ARG A 71 4.04 3.47 -2.30
C ARG A 71 3.31 2.27 -1.74
N ILE A 72 3.30 2.14 -0.41
CA ILE A 72 2.74 0.99 0.29
C ILE A 72 1.82 1.46 1.41
N ILE A 73 0.60 0.92 1.44
CA ILE A 73 -0.26 0.94 2.61
C ILE A 73 0.00 -0.37 3.34
N CYS A 74 0.61 -0.28 4.53
CA CYS A 74 1.08 -1.46 5.26
C CYS A 74 -0.05 -2.31 5.83
N ASP A 75 0.32 -3.49 6.29
CA ASP A 75 -0.58 -4.42 6.95
C ASP A 75 -1.23 -3.75 8.17
N LEU A 76 -2.53 -3.94 8.32
CA LEU A 76 -3.31 -3.39 9.43
C LEU A 76 -3.25 -1.84 9.57
N ALA A 77 -2.77 -1.10 8.56
CA ALA A 77 -2.53 0.34 8.69
C ALA A 77 -3.78 1.14 9.11
N PHE A 78 -4.94 0.89 8.50
CA PHE A 78 -6.24 1.50 8.84
C PHE A 78 -7.15 0.58 9.65
N SER A 79 -6.62 -0.48 10.22
CA SER A 79 -7.41 -1.46 10.97
C SER A 79 -8.23 -0.80 12.08
N CYS A 80 -9.54 -1.09 12.12
CA CYS A 80 -10.49 -0.53 13.08
C CYS A 80 -10.66 0.99 13.04
N CYS A 81 -10.39 1.66 11.93
CA CYS A 81 -10.77 3.05 11.73
C CYS A 81 -12.30 3.13 11.49
N LEU A 82 -13.07 2.97 12.58
CA LEU A 82 -14.52 2.78 12.54
C LEU A 82 -15.28 3.99 11.95
N SER A 83 -14.71 5.18 12.07
CA SER A 83 -15.31 6.45 11.65
C SER A 83 -14.70 7.04 10.37
N LEU A 84 -13.79 6.32 9.72
CA LEU A 84 -13.24 6.70 8.42
C LEU A 84 -14.33 6.49 7.36
N SER A 85 -14.80 7.56 6.73
CA SER A 85 -15.88 7.53 5.74
C SER A 85 -15.40 7.58 4.30
N GLU A 86 -14.27 8.22 4.06
CA GLU A 86 -13.70 8.42 2.73
C GLU A 86 -12.18 8.36 2.79
N ILE A 87 -11.58 7.79 1.76
CA ILE A 87 -10.12 7.79 1.61
C ILE A 87 -9.72 8.07 0.17
N VAL A 88 -8.73 8.96 0.02
CA VAL A 88 -8.07 9.22 -1.27
C VAL A 88 -6.71 8.55 -1.26
N ILE A 89 -6.50 7.61 -2.20
CA ILE A 89 -5.24 6.89 -2.38
C ILE A 89 -4.52 7.49 -3.59
N PRO A 90 -3.29 8.01 -3.43
CA PRO A 90 -2.57 8.63 -4.54
C PRO A 90 -2.06 7.59 -5.56
N SER A 91 -1.82 8.05 -6.78
CA SER A 91 -1.32 7.21 -7.88
C SER A 91 0.11 6.68 -7.70
N SER A 92 0.78 7.04 -6.63
CA SER A 92 2.07 6.48 -6.23
C SER A 92 1.96 5.13 -5.53
N VAL A 93 0.77 4.77 -4.98
CA VAL A 93 0.58 3.52 -4.23
C VAL A 93 0.54 2.32 -5.17
N THR A 94 1.38 1.33 -4.89
CA THR A 94 1.51 0.10 -5.68
C THR A 94 0.97 -1.14 -4.98
N SER A 95 0.89 -1.12 -3.64
CA SER A 95 0.45 -2.27 -2.84
C SER A 95 -0.40 -1.85 -1.65
N ILE A 96 -1.43 -2.65 -1.38
CA ILE A 96 -2.27 -2.56 -0.19
C ILE A 96 -2.07 -3.86 0.61
N GLY A 97 -1.62 -3.74 1.85
CA GLY A 97 -1.22 -4.85 2.71
C GLY A 97 -2.38 -5.67 3.26
N ASP A 98 -2.03 -6.72 4.01
CA ASP A 98 -2.98 -7.61 4.65
C ASP A 98 -3.81 -6.85 5.70
N ARG A 99 -5.12 -7.03 5.65
CA ARG A 99 -6.06 -6.38 6.59
C ARG A 99 -5.88 -4.86 6.70
N ALA A 100 -5.35 -4.21 5.67
CA ALA A 100 -5.04 -2.78 5.69
C ALA A 100 -6.25 -1.92 6.11
N PHE A 101 -7.46 -2.25 5.66
CA PHE A 101 -8.73 -1.60 6.02
C PHE A 101 -9.68 -2.52 6.78
N TRP A 102 -9.13 -3.49 7.52
CA TRP A 102 -9.96 -4.41 8.31
C TRP A 102 -10.88 -3.66 9.26
N ASN A 103 -12.19 -4.00 9.20
CA ASN A 103 -13.21 -3.43 10.09
C ASN A 103 -13.38 -1.89 9.99
N CYS A 104 -13.16 -1.31 8.80
CA CYS A 104 -13.50 0.10 8.51
C CYS A 104 -14.99 0.20 8.16
N ARG A 105 -15.84 0.21 9.18
CA ARG A 105 -17.30 0.03 9.02
C ARG A 105 -18.01 1.20 8.37
N SER A 106 -17.45 2.42 8.43
CA SER A 106 -18.05 3.61 7.82
C SER A 106 -17.57 3.89 6.39
N LEU A 107 -16.54 3.18 5.94
CA LEU A 107 -16.02 3.34 4.58
C LEU A 107 -17.03 2.81 3.56
N SER A 108 -17.61 3.70 2.76
CA SER A 108 -18.71 3.38 1.84
C SER A 108 -18.27 3.14 0.40
N GLU A 109 -17.22 3.83 -0.01
CA GLU A 109 -16.63 3.70 -1.34
C GLU A 109 -15.12 3.85 -1.28
N ILE A 110 -14.43 3.28 -2.25
CA ILE A 110 -12.99 3.43 -2.43
C ILE A 110 -12.63 3.28 -3.91
N VAL A 111 -11.75 4.15 -4.37
CA VAL A 111 -11.15 4.06 -5.71
C VAL A 111 -9.72 3.57 -5.58
N ILE A 112 -9.45 2.41 -6.16
CA ILE A 112 -8.10 1.84 -6.22
C ILE A 112 -7.38 2.44 -7.43
N PRO A 113 -6.25 3.14 -7.26
CA PRO A 113 -5.54 3.73 -8.39
C PRO A 113 -4.91 2.68 -9.30
N SER A 114 -4.71 3.05 -10.58
CA SER A 114 -4.17 2.16 -11.61
C SER A 114 -2.70 1.76 -11.40
N SER A 115 -2.04 2.32 -10.40
CA SER A 115 -0.70 1.92 -9.96
C SER A 115 -0.70 0.68 -9.05
N VAL A 116 -1.85 0.35 -8.42
CA VAL A 116 -1.94 -0.79 -7.50
C VAL A 116 -1.94 -2.09 -8.28
N THR A 117 -1.06 -3.00 -7.88
CA THR A 117 -0.92 -4.34 -8.48
C THR A 117 -1.39 -5.47 -7.58
N SER A 118 -1.41 -5.24 -6.25
CA SER A 118 -1.79 -6.26 -5.27
C SER A 118 -2.61 -5.69 -4.12
N ILE A 119 -3.58 -6.48 -3.67
CA ILE A 119 -4.42 -6.23 -2.50
C ILE A 119 -4.30 -7.45 -1.58
N GLY A 120 -3.93 -7.24 -0.33
CA GLY A 120 -3.63 -8.29 0.63
C GLY A 120 -4.85 -9.06 1.13
N LYS A 121 -4.58 -10.11 1.90
CA LYS A 121 -5.58 -10.96 2.54
C LYS A 121 -6.42 -10.14 3.52
N GLY A 122 -7.76 -10.27 3.42
CA GLY A 122 -8.67 -9.57 4.32
C GLY A 122 -8.58 -8.05 4.27
N ALA A 123 -8.03 -7.46 3.20
CA ALA A 123 -7.74 -6.02 3.12
C ALA A 123 -8.94 -5.14 3.48
N PHE A 124 -10.15 -5.54 3.06
CA PHE A 124 -11.42 -4.85 3.36
C PHE A 124 -12.40 -5.74 4.15
N TYR A 125 -11.86 -6.66 4.93
CA TYR A 125 -12.66 -7.59 5.73
C TYR A 125 -13.56 -6.85 6.73
N VAL A 126 -14.88 -7.10 6.71
CA VAL A 126 -15.90 -6.44 7.56
C VAL A 126 -15.95 -4.91 7.33
N CYS A 127 -15.80 -4.46 6.09
CA CYS A 127 -16.18 -3.11 5.70
C CYS A 127 -17.68 -3.11 5.38
N ASP A 128 -18.52 -3.12 6.42
CA ASP A 128 -19.97 -3.35 6.32
C ASP A 128 -20.72 -2.28 5.52
N SER A 129 -20.14 -1.10 5.31
CA SER A 129 -20.73 -0.04 4.48
C SER A 129 -20.19 0.00 3.05
N LEU A 130 -19.11 -0.74 2.76
CA LEU A 130 -18.47 -0.70 1.44
C LEU A 130 -19.37 -1.37 0.40
N SER A 131 -19.99 -0.55 -0.44
CA SER A 131 -20.90 -0.96 -1.49
C SER A 131 -20.40 -0.71 -2.90
N GLU A 132 -19.37 0.14 -3.04
CA GLU A 132 -18.75 0.48 -4.31
C GLU A 132 -17.23 0.38 -4.24
N ILE A 133 -16.64 -0.21 -5.26
CA ILE A 133 -15.20 -0.26 -5.44
C ILE A 133 -14.89 -0.32 -6.93
N VAL A 134 -13.89 0.44 -7.35
CA VAL A 134 -13.32 0.33 -8.69
C VAL A 134 -11.97 -0.34 -8.60
N ILE A 135 -11.85 -1.54 -9.17
CA ILE A 135 -10.59 -2.30 -9.20
C ILE A 135 -10.03 -2.27 -10.62
N PRO A 136 -8.93 -1.56 -10.85
CA PRO A 136 -8.33 -1.43 -12.17
C PRO A 136 -7.74 -2.77 -12.67
N SER A 137 -7.49 -2.85 -13.99
CA SER A 137 -6.89 -4.03 -14.61
C SER A 137 -5.43 -4.30 -14.17
N SER A 138 -4.77 -3.29 -13.60
CA SER A 138 -3.42 -3.41 -13.03
C SER A 138 -3.37 -4.35 -11.82
N VAL A 139 -4.47 -4.50 -11.08
CA VAL A 139 -4.54 -5.42 -9.95
C VAL A 139 -4.55 -6.85 -10.48
N THR A 140 -3.48 -7.58 -10.20
CA THR A 140 -3.29 -8.97 -10.63
C THR A 140 -3.55 -9.99 -9.53
N SER A 141 -3.53 -9.56 -8.26
CA SER A 141 -3.78 -10.43 -7.12
C SER A 141 -4.61 -9.75 -6.04
N ILE A 142 -5.57 -10.50 -5.49
CA ILE A 142 -6.37 -10.14 -4.33
C ILE A 142 -6.35 -11.33 -3.37
N GLY A 143 -5.99 -11.09 -2.11
CA GLY A 143 -5.89 -12.13 -1.10
C GLY A 143 -7.24 -12.69 -0.65
N ASP A 144 -7.23 -13.86 -0.04
CA ASP A 144 -8.41 -14.53 0.51
C ASP A 144 -9.16 -13.61 1.49
N SER A 145 -10.47 -13.70 1.51
CA SER A 145 -11.36 -12.93 2.40
C SER A 145 -11.25 -11.40 2.26
N ALA A 146 -10.61 -10.88 1.21
CA ALA A 146 -10.37 -9.45 1.06
C ALA A 146 -11.66 -8.61 1.18
N PHE A 147 -12.78 -9.12 0.69
CA PHE A 147 -14.09 -8.45 0.68
C PHE A 147 -15.16 -9.18 1.51
N TYR A 148 -14.73 -9.99 2.46
CA TYR A 148 -15.69 -10.66 3.33
C TYR A 148 -16.58 -9.65 4.07
N ARG A 149 -17.91 -9.81 3.94
CA ARG A 149 -18.95 -8.91 4.48
C ARG A 149 -19.01 -7.50 3.87
N CYS A 150 -18.34 -7.24 2.75
CA CYS A 150 -18.66 -6.05 1.95
C CYS A 150 -20.03 -6.17 1.29
N LYS A 151 -20.72 -5.04 1.09
CA LYS A 151 -22.10 -5.00 0.56
C LYS A 151 -22.17 -4.70 -0.93
N PHE A 152 -21.29 -5.29 -1.71
CA PHE A 152 -21.32 -5.09 -3.16
C PHE A 152 -22.61 -5.64 -3.79
N PRO A 153 -23.14 -4.99 -4.83
CA PRO A 153 -24.23 -5.55 -5.61
C PRO A 153 -23.80 -6.81 -6.36
N ASP A 154 -24.76 -7.69 -6.68
CA ASP A 154 -24.46 -9.02 -7.22
C ASP A 154 -23.69 -8.99 -8.54
N ASN A 155 -23.95 -8.02 -9.42
CA ASN A 155 -23.19 -7.86 -10.66
C ASN A 155 -21.70 -7.59 -10.40
N LEU A 156 -21.37 -6.73 -9.45
CA LEU A 156 -19.99 -6.46 -9.07
C LEU A 156 -19.33 -7.67 -8.41
N LYS A 157 -20.05 -8.38 -7.53
CA LYS A 157 -19.54 -9.62 -6.95
C LYS A 157 -19.21 -10.66 -8.01
N GLN A 158 -20.11 -10.86 -8.99
CA GLN A 158 -19.88 -11.81 -10.09
C GLN A 158 -18.65 -11.43 -10.95
N GLU A 159 -18.48 -10.15 -11.26
CA GLU A 159 -17.30 -9.65 -11.96
C GLU A 159 -16.00 -9.95 -11.18
N LEU A 160 -15.99 -9.63 -9.90
CA LEU A 160 -14.81 -9.84 -9.06
C LEU A 160 -14.50 -11.33 -8.86
N ILE A 161 -15.52 -12.17 -8.69
CA ILE A 161 -15.36 -13.63 -8.63
C ILE A 161 -14.79 -14.18 -9.93
N PHE A 162 -15.26 -13.69 -11.08
CA PHE A 162 -14.74 -14.09 -12.38
C PHE A 162 -13.26 -13.74 -12.55
N ARG A 163 -12.84 -12.58 -12.06
CA ARG A 163 -11.45 -12.09 -12.16
C ARG A 163 -10.50 -12.75 -11.17
N PHE A 164 -10.94 -13.01 -9.94
CA PHE A 164 -10.05 -13.33 -8.80
C PHE A 164 -10.45 -14.59 -8.03
N GLY A 165 -11.58 -15.22 -8.39
CA GLY A 165 -12.11 -16.36 -7.66
C GLY A 165 -13.00 -16.00 -6.47
N ASP A 166 -13.70 -16.97 -5.91
CA ASP A 166 -14.69 -16.80 -4.83
C ASP A 166 -14.08 -16.64 -3.44
N LYS A 167 -12.83 -17.06 -3.26
CA LYS A 167 -12.11 -16.96 -1.96
C LYS A 167 -11.98 -15.54 -1.43
N ILE A 168 -12.04 -14.54 -2.31
CA ILE A 168 -11.98 -13.13 -1.90
C ILE A 168 -13.20 -12.70 -1.08
N PHE A 169 -14.32 -13.46 -1.12
CA PHE A 169 -15.56 -13.22 -0.36
C PHE A 169 -15.82 -14.24 0.76
N SER A 170 -15.06 -15.33 0.83
CA SER A 170 -15.25 -16.40 1.81
C SER A 170 -14.29 -16.29 3.00
N LEU A 171 -14.57 -17.06 4.06
CA LEU A 171 -13.67 -17.21 5.22
C LEU A 171 -12.54 -18.19 4.92
#